data_288a3d0b4702ea9d9490cac38bc8ee3f
#
_entry.id   288a3d0b4702ea9d9490cac38bc8ee3f
#
_cell.length_a   1.000
_cell.length_b   1.000
_cell.length_c   1.000
_cell.angle_alpha   90.00
_cell.angle_beta   90.00
_cell.angle_gamma   90.00
#
_symmetry.space_group_name_H-M   'P 1'
#
loop_
_entity.id
_entity.type
_entity.pdbx_description
1 polymer ?
#
loop_
_entity_poly.entity_id
_entity_poly.type
_entity_poly.pdbx_seq_one_letter_code
_entity_poly.pdbx_strand_id
1 'polypeptide(L)'
;VIRYLGYGKQFQDFKCNVHISGRQGPAGIKSVLPGLSPESRNCITIENDEMSWGIDASLELWQDCALVLDIHHHWVKTGEYISPADDRLARVKDSWRGVRPVIHYSVSREDYLVEHCATTKPNYDALLEHGYKKGKLRAHSDMYWNSAVNEWAVSFAEDFDIMCESKAKQVASIDFYNQMYQKDISSVLNNIVDSA
;
A
#
# COMPACT_ATOMS: atom_id res chain seq x y z
N VAL A 1 22.86 9.81 -3.31
CA VAL A 1 21.73 10.21 -4.18
C VAL A 1 20.94 11.32 -3.52
N ILE A 2 20.30 11.12 -2.34
CA ILE A 2 19.41 12.07 -1.66
C ILE A 2 20.05 13.46 -1.51
N ARG A 3 21.26 13.54 -0.93
CA ARG A 3 22.00 14.80 -0.80
C ARG A 3 22.30 15.47 -2.14
N TYR A 4 22.67 14.69 -3.14
CA TYR A 4 22.98 15.22 -4.48
C TYR A 4 21.76 15.84 -5.13
N LEU A 5 20.58 15.28 -4.91
CA LEU A 5 19.31 15.81 -5.40
C LEU A 5 18.76 16.95 -4.54
N GLY A 6 19.40 17.27 -3.41
CA GLY A 6 19.02 18.38 -2.54
C GLY A 6 17.91 18.06 -1.54
N TYR A 7 17.51 16.79 -1.42
CA TYR A 7 16.49 16.30 -0.48
C TYR A 7 17.07 15.87 0.87
N GLY A 8 16.18 15.52 1.81
CA GLY A 8 16.50 15.05 3.13
C GLY A 8 16.72 16.17 4.17
N LYS A 9 16.44 17.41 3.82
CA LYS A 9 16.52 18.55 4.74
C LYS A 9 15.35 18.58 5.72
N GLN A 10 14.19 18.11 5.28
CA GLN A 10 12.99 17.99 6.08
C GLN A 10 12.55 16.51 6.13
N PHE A 11 11.79 16.14 7.15
CA PHE A 11 11.25 14.80 7.29
C PHE A 11 10.29 14.50 6.12
N GLN A 12 10.59 13.43 5.40
CA GLN A 12 9.82 12.91 4.27
C GLN A 12 9.62 13.91 3.08
N ASP A 13 10.54 14.86 2.89
CA ASP A 13 10.61 15.69 1.68
C ASP A 13 10.98 14.86 0.43
N PHE A 14 11.50 13.66 0.64
CA PHE A 14 11.67 12.60 -0.35
C PHE A 14 11.45 11.25 0.35
N LYS A 15 10.87 10.29 -0.36
CA LYS A 15 10.55 8.97 0.21
C LYS A 15 11.48 7.91 -0.40
N CYS A 16 12.23 7.24 0.45
CA CYS A 16 13.11 6.13 0.08
C CYS A 16 12.63 4.86 0.79
N ASN A 17 11.80 4.09 0.10
CA ASN A 17 11.11 2.96 0.68
C ASN A 17 11.97 1.69 0.71
N VAL A 18 11.92 0.94 1.80
CA VAL A 18 12.64 -0.31 2.02
C VAL A 18 11.71 -1.32 2.68
N HIS A 19 11.64 -2.53 2.09
CA HIS A 19 10.91 -3.65 2.70
C HIS A 19 11.61 -4.18 3.95
N ILE A 20 10.82 -4.54 4.96
CA ILE A 20 11.31 -5.21 6.15
C ILE A 20 11.48 -6.73 5.91
N SER A 21 12.43 -7.11 5.07
CA SER A 21 12.58 -8.49 4.57
C SER A 21 13.82 -9.26 5.07
N GLY A 22 14.72 -8.61 5.79
CA GLY A 22 15.94 -9.23 6.29
C GLY A 22 15.69 -10.21 7.44
N ARG A 23 16.61 -11.14 7.69
CA ARG A 23 16.52 -12.13 8.78
C ARG A 23 16.34 -11.50 10.17
N GLN A 24 16.91 -10.32 10.38
CA GLN A 24 16.89 -9.63 11.67
C GLN A 24 15.63 -8.79 11.89
N GLY A 25 14.80 -8.62 10.85
CA GLY A 25 13.55 -7.85 10.94
C GLY A 25 13.73 -6.46 11.55
N PRO A 26 12.85 -6.06 12.48
CA PRO A 26 12.93 -4.75 13.13
C PRO A 26 14.26 -4.47 13.82
N ALA A 27 14.83 -5.46 14.48
CA ALA A 27 16.13 -5.31 15.17
C ALA A 27 17.26 -4.97 14.19
N GLY A 28 17.25 -5.58 13.01
CA GLY A 28 18.20 -5.25 11.93
C GLY A 28 18.06 -3.82 11.45
N ILE A 29 16.84 -3.36 11.23
CA ILE A 29 16.56 -1.96 10.85
C ILE A 29 17.06 -1.00 11.95
N LYS A 30 16.68 -1.23 13.21
CA LYS A 30 17.11 -0.41 14.36
C LYS A 30 18.64 -0.32 14.46
N SER A 31 19.35 -1.39 14.15
CA SER A 31 20.83 -1.39 14.22
C SER A 31 21.50 -0.54 13.13
N VAL A 32 20.84 -0.37 11.99
CA VAL A 32 21.37 0.39 10.82
C VAL A 32 21.03 1.88 10.91
N LEU A 33 19.85 2.23 11.41
CA LEU A 33 19.35 3.62 11.43
C LEU A 33 20.33 4.64 12.05
N PRO A 34 21.01 4.37 13.17
CA PRO A 34 21.95 5.32 13.76
C PRO A 34 23.15 5.65 12.85
N GLY A 35 23.53 4.71 11.97
CA GLY A 35 24.65 4.90 11.02
C GLY A 35 24.27 5.68 9.76
N LEU A 36 22.99 5.96 9.54
CA LEU A 36 22.54 6.74 8.40
C LEU A 36 22.80 8.24 8.64
N SER A 37 23.11 8.95 7.55
CA SER A 37 23.16 10.42 7.62
C SER A 37 21.80 11.02 7.96
N PRO A 38 21.75 12.23 8.54
CA PRO A 38 20.47 12.89 8.86
C PRO A 38 19.51 12.97 7.68
N GLU A 39 20.02 13.26 6.49
CA GLU A 39 19.22 13.34 5.27
C GLU A 39 18.64 11.97 4.88
N SER A 40 19.42 10.90 4.99
CA SER A 40 18.93 9.55 4.73
C SER A 40 17.89 9.10 5.75
N ARG A 41 18.07 9.45 7.03
CA ARG A 41 17.09 9.17 8.08
C ARG A 41 15.78 9.91 7.89
N ASN A 42 15.86 11.16 7.37
CA ASN A 42 14.66 11.93 7.07
C ASN A 42 13.85 11.35 5.89
N CYS A 43 14.47 10.58 5.01
CA CYS A 43 13.84 10.08 3.78
C CYS A 43 13.46 8.60 3.82
N ILE A 44 14.03 7.81 4.75
CA ILE A 44 13.75 6.37 4.78
C ILE A 44 12.33 6.10 5.25
N THR A 45 11.66 5.19 4.55
CA THR A 45 10.40 4.58 4.97
C THR A 45 10.55 3.07 5.02
N ILE A 46 9.83 2.41 5.93
CA ILE A 46 9.85 0.96 6.08
C ILE A 46 8.48 0.39 5.75
N GLU A 47 8.45 -0.55 4.82
CA GLU A 47 7.26 -1.21 4.32
C GLU A 47 7.15 -2.64 4.85
N ASN A 48 5.94 -3.07 5.20
CA ASN A 48 5.65 -4.47 5.55
C ASN A 48 5.82 -5.39 4.34
N ASP A 49 6.29 -6.60 4.61
CA ASP A 49 6.61 -7.61 3.61
C ASP A 49 5.60 -8.77 3.65
N GLU A 50 5.25 -9.30 2.49
CA GLU A 50 4.23 -10.34 2.33
C GLU A 50 4.73 -11.75 2.71
N MET A 51 6.06 -11.95 2.70
CA MET A 51 6.67 -13.27 2.95
C MET A 51 7.36 -13.35 4.30
N SER A 52 8.00 -12.28 4.77
CA SER A 52 8.83 -12.27 5.98
C SER A 52 8.16 -11.56 7.15
N TRP A 53 8.24 -10.23 7.23
CA TRP A 53 7.80 -9.46 8.37
C TRP A 53 6.59 -8.59 8.01
N GLY A 54 5.44 -8.86 8.64
CA GLY A 54 4.21 -8.12 8.42
C GLY A 54 4.15 -6.78 9.15
N ILE A 55 2.96 -6.17 9.12
CA ILE A 55 2.72 -4.86 9.73
C ILE A 55 3.08 -4.82 11.22
N ASP A 56 2.77 -5.86 11.99
CA ASP A 56 3.04 -5.86 13.45
C ASP A 56 4.52 -5.71 13.76
N ALA A 57 5.39 -6.34 12.95
CA ALA A 57 6.82 -6.16 13.04
C ALA A 57 7.26 -4.74 12.62
N SER A 58 6.68 -4.19 11.54
CA SER A 58 6.96 -2.82 11.12
C SER A 58 6.58 -1.82 12.21
N LEU A 59 5.49 -2.07 12.94
CA LEU A 59 5.03 -1.21 14.04
C LEU A 59 6.01 -1.12 15.22
N GLU A 60 6.99 -2.01 15.34
CA GLU A 60 8.06 -1.84 16.32
C GLU A 60 8.99 -0.65 16.00
N LEU A 61 8.91 -0.12 14.77
CA LEU A 61 9.76 0.95 14.24
C LEU A 61 9.05 2.32 14.15
N TRP A 62 7.80 2.43 14.60
CA TRP A 62 6.97 3.62 14.38
C TRP A 62 7.56 4.92 14.94
N GLN A 63 8.38 4.85 15.99
CA GLN A 63 9.09 6.00 16.56
C GLN A 63 10.40 6.31 15.84
N ASP A 64 10.95 5.34 15.14
CA ASP A 64 12.28 5.43 14.54
C ASP A 64 12.23 5.99 13.11
N CYS A 65 11.22 5.60 12.31
CA CYS A 65 11.07 6.00 10.91
C CYS A 65 9.60 5.97 10.47
N ALA A 66 9.29 6.60 9.32
CA ALA A 66 7.97 6.53 8.73
C ALA A 66 7.67 5.10 8.22
N LEU A 67 6.45 4.63 8.43
CA LEU A 67 5.99 3.31 8.02
C LEU A 67 5.07 3.42 6.82
N VAL A 68 5.31 2.61 5.81
CA VAL A 68 4.41 2.40 4.67
C VAL A 68 3.66 1.11 4.90
N LEU A 69 2.33 1.18 4.89
CA LEU A 69 1.50 -0.01 4.82
C LEU A 69 1.26 -0.36 3.35
N ASP A 70 1.85 -1.46 2.87
CA ASP A 70 1.34 -2.11 1.67
C ASP A 70 0.18 -3.01 2.05
N ILE A 71 -1.02 -2.61 1.61
CA ILE A 71 -2.27 -3.32 1.93
C ILE A 71 -2.38 -4.65 1.18
N HIS A 72 -1.80 -4.77 0.00
CA HIS A 72 -1.75 -6.01 -0.75
C HIS A 72 -0.77 -7.02 -0.11
N HIS A 73 0.41 -6.57 0.33
CA HIS A 73 1.35 -7.42 1.09
C HIS A 73 0.70 -7.93 2.37
N HIS A 74 -0.03 -7.07 3.08
CA HIS A 74 -0.77 -7.48 4.27
C HIS A 74 -1.78 -8.58 3.95
N TRP A 75 -2.60 -8.40 2.90
CA TRP A 75 -3.55 -9.40 2.45
C TRP A 75 -2.88 -10.72 2.02
N VAL A 76 -1.81 -10.67 1.24
CA VAL A 76 -1.07 -11.88 0.81
C VAL A 76 -0.51 -12.65 2.01
N LYS A 77 -0.10 -11.93 3.06
CA LYS A 77 0.45 -12.54 4.26
C LYS A 77 -0.60 -13.19 5.15
N THR A 78 -1.71 -12.51 5.37
CA THR A 78 -2.69 -12.81 6.43
C THR A 78 -4.05 -13.26 5.91
N GLY A 79 -4.42 -12.92 4.68
CA GLY A 79 -5.78 -13.03 4.15
C GLY A 79 -6.72 -11.89 4.57
N GLU A 80 -6.27 -10.99 5.43
CA GLU A 80 -7.07 -9.90 5.98
C GLU A 80 -7.16 -8.72 5.01
N TYR A 81 -8.36 -8.27 4.70
CA TYR A 81 -8.61 -6.95 4.13
C TYR A 81 -8.66 -5.93 5.28
N ILE A 82 -7.48 -5.48 5.72
CA ILE A 82 -7.35 -4.53 6.84
C ILE A 82 -8.24 -3.30 6.62
N SER A 83 -8.91 -2.85 7.68
CA SER A 83 -9.79 -1.68 7.63
C SER A 83 -8.99 -0.38 7.80
N PRO A 84 -9.40 0.75 7.14
CA PRO A 84 -8.85 2.07 7.47
C PRO A 84 -9.04 2.48 8.95
N ALA A 85 -10.03 1.89 9.62
CA ALA A 85 -10.31 2.12 11.05
C ALA A 85 -9.55 1.17 11.98
N ASP A 86 -8.64 0.35 11.48
CA ASP A 86 -7.84 -0.57 12.31
C ASP A 86 -6.91 0.21 13.24
N ASP A 87 -6.86 -0.18 14.51
CA ASP A 87 -6.06 0.50 15.55
C ASP A 87 -4.56 0.55 15.22
N ARG A 88 -4.05 -0.39 14.44
CA ARG A 88 -2.66 -0.41 13.97
C ARG A 88 -2.31 0.81 13.13
N LEU A 89 -3.30 1.36 12.39
CA LEU A 89 -3.09 2.49 11.49
C LEU A 89 -2.84 3.81 12.23
N ALA A 90 -3.29 3.93 13.47
CA ALA A 90 -2.95 5.11 14.28
C ALA A 90 -1.41 5.25 14.39
N ARG A 91 -0.70 4.16 14.73
CA ARG A 91 0.77 4.17 14.81
C ARG A 91 1.45 4.33 13.45
N VAL A 92 0.85 3.81 12.38
CA VAL A 92 1.35 4.09 11.01
C VAL A 92 1.28 5.59 10.74
N LYS A 93 0.14 6.23 10.97
CA LYS A 93 -0.05 7.68 10.80
C LYS A 93 0.91 8.50 11.67
N ASP A 94 1.02 8.15 12.95
CA ASP A 94 1.90 8.85 13.91
C ASP A 94 3.38 8.80 13.48
N SER A 95 3.81 7.70 12.85
CA SER A 95 5.19 7.55 12.36
C SER A 95 5.57 8.61 11.31
N TRP A 96 4.61 9.22 10.65
CA TRP A 96 4.79 10.27 9.64
C TRP A 96 4.89 11.69 10.21
N ARG A 97 4.73 11.86 11.54
CA ARG A 97 5.00 13.13 12.26
C ARG A 97 4.26 14.32 11.65
N GLY A 98 3.03 14.12 11.21
CA GLY A 98 2.19 15.17 10.60
C GLY A 98 2.37 15.36 9.09
N VAL A 99 3.31 14.68 8.46
CA VAL A 99 3.34 14.56 6.99
C VAL A 99 2.26 13.56 6.57
N ARG A 100 1.56 13.82 5.47
CA ARG A 100 0.52 12.89 4.99
C ARG A 100 1.14 11.53 4.66
N PRO A 101 0.65 10.44 5.28
CA PRO A 101 1.22 9.11 5.10
C PRO A 101 0.87 8.52 3.73
N VAL A 102 1.66 7.53 3.33
CA VAL A 102 1.47 6.79 2.07
C VAL A 102 1.17 5.33 2.39
N ILE A 103 0.18 4.77 1.71
CA ILE A 103 0.03 3.32 1.57
C ILE A 103 0.47 2.89 0.17
N HIS A 104 0.93 1.64 0.05
CA HIS A 104 1.11 1.00 -1.24
C HIS A 104 -0.10 0.12 -1.57
N TYR A 105 -0.44 0.08 -2.84
CA TYR A 105 -1.56 -0.69 -3.35
C TYR A 105 -1.22 -1.40 -4.65
N SER A 106 -1.50 -2.67 -4.70
CA SER A 106 -1.50 -3.50 -5.90
C SER A 106 -2.63 -4.53 -5.87
N VAL A 107 -2.83 -5.21 -6.97
CA VAL A 107 -3.78 -6.31 -7.14
C VAL A 107 -3.04 -7.52 -7.67
N SER A 108 -3.37 -8.71 -7.18
CA SER A 108 -2.86 -9.98 -7.73
C SER A 108 -3.17 -10.10 -9.22
N ARG A 109 -2.30 -10.75 -9.96
CA ARG A 109 -2.45 -10.88 -11.42
C ARG A 109 -3.75 -11.55 -11.81
N GLU A 110 -4.45 -10.96 -12.75
CA GLU A 110 -5.70 -11.48 -13.32
C GLU A 110 -5.53 -12.88 -13.91
N ASP A 111 -4.42 -13.11 -14.61
CA ASP A 111 -4.10 -14.41 -15.21
C ASP A 111 -3.84 -15.54 -14.19
N TYR A 112 -3.62 -15.20 -12.92
CA TYR A 112 -3.56 -16.19 -11.84
C TYR A 112 -4.91 -16.40 -11.15
N LEU A 113 -5.85 -15.49 -11.33
CA LEU A 113 -7.20 -15.54 -10.77
C LEU A 113 -8.26 -15.69 -11.88
N VAL A 114 -7.93 -16.45 -12.92
CA VAL A 114 -8.88 -16.82 -14.00
C VAL A 114 -10.14 -17.41 -13.36
N GLU A 115 -11.31 -17.05 -13.82
CA GLU A 115 -12.61 -17.41 -13.25
C GLU A 115 -13.00 -16.62 -11.97
N HIS A 116 -12.13 -15.73 -11.50
CA HIS A 116 -12.48 -14.90 -10.35
C HIS A 116 -13.35 -13.71 -10.76
N CYS A 117 -14.39 -13.43 -9.97
CA CYS A 117 -15.27 -12.29 -10.25
C CYS A 117 -14.54 -10.96 -10.03
N ALA A 118 -14.52 -10.11 -11.05
CA ALA A 118 -13.88 -8.79 -10.98
C ALA A 118 -14.60 -7.78 -10.06
N THR A 119 -15.79 -8.13 -9.56
CA THR A 119 -16.61 -7.25 -8.70
C THR A 119 -16.74 -7.75 -7.27
N THR A 120 -15.99 -8.81 -6.91
CA THR A 120 -15.94 -9.34 -5.54
C THR A 120 -14.51 -9.47 -5.06
N LYS A 121 -14.29 -9.22 -3.77
CA LYS A 121 -12.97 -9.44 -3.18
C LYS A 121 -12.62 -10.93 -3.21
N PRO A 122 -11.39 -11.31 -3.64
CA PRO A 122 -10.91 -12.68 -3.56
C PRO A 122 -11.01 -13.24 -2.13
N ASN A 123 -11.58 -14.44 -2.00
CA ASN A 123 -11.57 -15.16 -0.74
C ASN A 123 -10.24 -15.90 -0.58
N TYR A 124 -9.42 -15.43 0.34
CA TYR A 124 -8.06 -15.91 0.55
C TYR A 124 -8.00 -17.41 0.90
N ASP A 125 -8.83 -17.85 1.84
CA ASP A 125 -8.81 -19.25 2.29
C ASP A 125 -9.25 -20.21 1.18
N ALA A 126 -10.30 -19.82 0.43
CA ALA A 126 -10.73 -20.58 -0.73
C ALA A 126 -9.64 -20.65 -1.82
N LEU A 127 -8.89 -19.60 -2.03
CA LEU A 127 -7.76 -19.61 -2.97
C LEU A 127 -6.68 -20.60 -2.52
N LEU A 128 -6.32 -20.62 -1.24
CA LEU A 128 -5.33 -21.56 -0.71
C LEU A 128 -5.81 -23.01 -0.79
N GLU A 129 -7.09 -23.26 -0.47
CA GLU A 129 -7.73 -24.58 -0.59
C GLU A 129 -7.73 -25.10 -2.05
N HIS A 130 -7.89 -24.21 -3.03
CA HIS A 130 -7.78 -24.54 -4.46
C HIS A 130 -6.33 -24.65 -4.96
N GLY A 131 -5.35 -24.56 -4.06
CA GLY A 131 -3.94 -24.76 -4.39
C GLY A 131 -3.18 -23.52 -4.86
N TYR A 132 -3.77 -22.32 -4.78
CA TYR A 132 -3.04 -21.08 -5.04
C TYR A 132 -1.96 -20.88 -3.96
N LYS A 133 -0.79 -20.41 -4.38
CA LYS A 133 0.35 -20.17 -3.48
C LYS A 133 0.55 -18.67 -3.27
N LYS A 134 0.90 -18.26 -2.07
CA LYS A 134 1.26 -16.87 -1.74
C LYS A 134 2.24 -16.26 -2.75
N GLY A 135 3.25 -17.02 -3.18
CA GLY A 135 4.22 -16.58 -4.19
C GLY A 135 3.60 -16.26 -5.57
N LYS A 136 2.38 -16.73 -5.86
CA LYS A 136 1.62 -16.32 -7.04
C LYS A 136 0.73 -15.13 -6.75
N LEU A 137 0.04 -15.14 -5.60
CA LEU A 137 -0.86 -14.06 -5.20
C LEU A 137 -0.13 -12.71 -5.01
N ARG A 138 1.16 -12.73 -4.64
CA ARG A 138 1.98 -11.53 -4.50
C ARG A 138 2.32 -10.83 -5.82
N ALA A 139 2.16 -11.49 -6.97
CA ALA A 139 2.55 -10.92 -8.25
C ALA A 139 1.55 -9.83 -8.67
N HIS A 140 2.08 -8.62 -8.90
CA HIS A 140 1.28 -7.46 -9.29
C HIS A 140 0.70 -7.63 -10.70
N SER A 141 -0.56 -7.27 -10.86
CA SER A 141 -1.25 -7.19 -12.15
C SER A 141 -0.71 -6.06 -13.03
N ASP A 142 -1.01 -6.11 -14.30
CA ASP A 142 -0.75 -5.01 -15.21
C ASP A 142 -1.70 -3.82 -14.93
N MET A 143 -2.97 -4.11 -14.65
CA MET A 143 -4.03 -3.13 -14.41
C MET A 143 -4.76 -3.42 -13.09
N TYR A 144 -5.57 -2.48 -12.61
CA TYR A 144 -6.42 -2.62 -11.41
C TYR A 144 -7.78 -3.19 -11.80
N TRP A 145 -7.81 -4.47 -12.13
CA TRP A 145 -8.95 -5.15 -12.76
C TRP A 145 -10.13 -5.49 -11.83
N ASN A 146 -9.92 -5.49 -10.49
CA ASN A 146 -10.95 -5.88 -9.53
C ASN A 146 -11.54 -4.65 -8.82
N SER A 147 -12.80 -4.32 -9.15
CA SER A 147 -13.45 -3.11 -8.63
C SER A 147 -13.68 -3.14 -7.11
N ALA A 148 -14.00 -4.29 -6.52
CA ALA A 148 -14.20 -4.40 -5.07
C ALA A 148 -12.88 -4.25 -4.27
N VAL A 149 -11.76 -4.68 -4.84
CA VAL A 149 -10.43 -4.45 -4.25
C VAL A 149 -10.02 -2.99 -4.45
N ASN A 150 -10.37 -2.37 -5.58
CA ASN A 150 -10.15 -0.94 -5.83
C ASN A 150 -10.92 -0.07 -4.83
N GLU A 151 -12.19 -0.38 -4.56
CA GLU A 151 -13.00 0.31 -3.55
C GLU A 151 -12.39 0.19 -2.15
N TRP A 152 -11.88 -0.98 -1.79
CA TRP A 152 -11.14 -1.16 -0.54
C TRP A 152 -9.90 -0.28 -0.47
N ALA A 153 -9.11 -0.19 -1.52
CA ALA A 153 -7.95 0.69 -1.54
C ALA A 153 -8.33 2.17 -1.40
N VAL A 154 -9.37 2.61 -2.10
CA VAL A 154 -9.86 4.01 -2.04
C VAL A 154 -10.40 4.37 -0.66
N SER A 155 -10.90 3.40 0.12
CA SER A 155 -11.36 3.67 1.49
C SER A 155 -10.27 4.23 2.43
N PHE A 156 -8.99 4.12 2.05
CA PHE A 156 -7.87 4.74 2.78
C PHE A 156 -7.60 6.20 2.36
N ALA A 157 -8.20 6.68 1.27
CA ALA A 157 -7.86 7.97 0.65
C ALA A 157 -8.16 9.19 1.52
N GLU A 158 -8.97 9.06 2.58
CA GLU A 158 -9.20 10.14 3.54
C GLU A 158 -7.91 10.49 4.28
N ASP A 159 -7.19 9.51 4.78
CA ASP A 159 -6.00 9.68 5.64
C ASP A 159 -4.66 9.51 4.89
N PHE A 160 -4.63 8.80 3.78
CA PHE A 160 -3.42 8.35 3.10
C PHE A 160 -3.37 8.78 1.64
N ASP A 161 -2.17 9.03 1.14
CA ASP A 161 -1.90 8.98 -0.29
C ASP A 161 -1.74 7.52 -0.74
N ILE A 162 -2.21 7.18 -1.94
CA ILE A 162 -2.17 5.81 -2.46
C ILE A 162 -1.08 5.73 -3.54
N MET A 163 0.00 5.03 -3.24
CA MET A 163 1.02 4.68 -4.23
C MET A 163 0.57 3.44 -5.00
N CYS A 164 0.30 3.64 -6.28
CA CYS A 164 -0.15 2.61 -7.19
C CYS A 164 1.01 1.76 -7.72
N GLU A 165 1.05 0.48 -7.41
CA GLU A 165 2.08 -0.46 -7.84
C GLU A 165 1.52 -1.49 -8.82
N SER A 166 1.57 -1.18 -10.11
CA SER A 166 1.16 -2.06 -11.20
C SER A 166 2.22 -2.12 -12.29
N LYS A 167 2.17 -3.13 -13.16
CA LYS A 167 3.15 -3.27 -14.24
C LYS A 167 2.96 -2.25 -15.35
N ALA A 168 1.72 -1.83 -15.62
CA ALA A 168 1.41 -0.79 -16.60
C ALA A 168 1.66 0.64 -16.07
N LYS A 169 2.24 0.78 -14.85
CA LYS A 169 2.71 2.06 -14.29
C LYS A 169 1.63 3.16 -14.32
N GLN A 170 1.99 4.34 -14.85
CA GLN A 170 1.09 5.49 -14.93
C GLN A 170 -0.20 5.23 -15.72
N VAL A 171 -0.18 4.33 -16.69
CA VAL A 171 -1.37 3.99 -17.47
C VAL A 171 -2.43 3.35 -16.56
N ALA A 172 -2.02 2.38 -15.73
CA ALA A 172 -2.92 1.75 -14.78
C ALA A 172 -3.35 2.71 -13.66
N SER A 173 -2.47 3.61 -13.21
CA SER A 173 -2.81 4.60 -12.18
C SER A 173 -3.86 5.59 -12.67
N ILE A 174 -3.75 6.05 -13.93
CA ILE A 174 -4.74 6.94 -14.54
C ILE A 174 -6.07 6.22 -14.74
N ASP A 175 -6.04 4.97 -15.21
CA ASP A 175 -7.24 4.15 -15.38
C ASP A 175 -7.95 3.91 -14.04
N PHE A 176 -7.20 3.54 -13.00
CA PHE A 176 -7.71 3.38 -11.63
C PHE A 176 -8.35 4.69 -11.10
N TYR A 177 -7.67 5.82 -11.27
CA TYR A 177 -8.21 7.12 -10.88
C TYR A 177 -9.52 7.42 -11.60
N ASN A 178 -9.59 7.20 -12.90
CA ASN A 178 -10.79 7.43 -13.70
C ASN A 178 -11.95 6.51 -13.27
N GLN A 179 -11.66 5.23 -13.01
CA GLN A 179 -12.68 4.29 -12.54
C GLN A 179 -13.29 4.70 -11.20
N MET A 180 -12.48 5.20 -10.28
CA MET A 180 -12.91 5.45 -8.90
C MET A 180 -13.48 6.85 -8.70
N TYR A 181 -12.93 7.87 -9.33
CA TYR A 181 -13.30 9.27 -9.07
C TYR A 181 -14.16 9.90 -10.17
N GLN A 182 -14.10 9.44 -11.44
CA GLN A 182 -15.01 9.96 -12.48
C GLN A 182 -16.43 9.37 -12.39
N LYS A 183 -16.62 8.22 -11.77
CA LYS A 183 -17.97 7.71 -11.46
C LYS A 183 -18.79 8.68 -10.58
N ASP A 184 -18.13 9.35 -9.65
CA ASP A 184 -18.80 10.32 -8.79
C ASP A 184 -19.33 11.55 -9.55
N ILE A 185 -18.59 12.04 -10.53
CA ILE A 185 -19.00 13.19 -11.34
C ILE A 185 -20.23 12.82 -12.18
N SER A 186 -20.29 11.63 -12.74
CA SER A 186 -21.44 11.17 -13.52
C SER A 186 -22.69 10.95 -12.66
N SER A 187 -22.53 10.45 -11.44
CA SER A 187 -23.63 10.27 -10.49
C SER A 187 -24.18 11.62 -9.99
N VAL A 188 -23.31 12.60 -9.76
CA VAL A 188 -23.68 13.96 -9.38
C VAL A 188 -24.39 14.67 -10.53
N LEU A 189 -23.91 14.53 -11.77
CA LEU A 189 -24.56 15.12 -12.94
C LEU A 189 -25.93 14.50 -13.22
N ASN A 190 -26.08 13.19 -13.07
CA ASN A 190 -27.38 12.51 -13.25
C ASN A 190 -28.38 12.96 -12.16
N ASN A 191 -27.98 13.11 -10.92
CA ASN A 191 -28.83 13.62 -9.84
C ASN A 191 -29.26 15.08 -10.04
N ILE A 192 -28.47 15.89 -10.74
CA ILE A 192 -28.84 17.27 -11.12
C ILE A 192 -29.84 17.28 -12.27
N VAL A 193 -29.70 16.37 -13.22
CA VAL A 193 -30.61 16.26 -14.39
C VAL A 193 -31.96 15.69 -13.98
N ASP A 194 -32.00 14.72 -13.04
CA ASP A 194 -33.26 14.12 -12.55
C ASP A 194 -34.02 15.02 -11.56
N SER A 195 -33.39 16.11 -11.09
CA SER A 195 -33.99 17.09 -10.17
C SER A 195 -34.44 18.40 -10.85
N ALA A 196 -34.30 18.50 -12.17
CA ALA A 196 -34.72 19.66 -12.99
C ALA A 196 -35.91 19.34 -13.87
#